data_6aa40a041c82166ed3785f039592062d
#
_entry.id   6aa40a041c82166ed3785f039592062d
#
_cell.length_a   1.000
_cell.length_b   1.000
_cell.length_c   1.000
_cell.angle_alpha   90.00
_cell.angle_beta   90.00
_cell.angle_gamma   90.00
#
_symmetry.space_group_name_H-M   'P 1'
#
loop_
_entity.id
_entity.type
_entity.pdbx_description
1 polymer ?
#
loop_
_entity_poly.entity_id
_entity_poly.type
_entity_poly.pdbx_seq_one_letter_code
_entity_poly.pdbx_strand_id
1 'polypeptide(L)'
;MAQARHWAEVRPAAGLARRYRDRGLWRDTTPAADLRHWARATPDAVAITAHVAGTGVVRMTFREYADQVGRMAAVLAGLGVGRGDVVAVQLPSWWQLNAVVLACARLGAVVAPVMTTIRARELGLMLSRIEPLAYVTTEEWDGYRHAAGLAAIADDLPSVKHRLIIGGQVGPGEIDLAERMRQLNPGAVGTDEGAEDPDRVSIVLFTSGTSGSPKAVLHSFNTFYAGCKTTADGRGLTPADVQFTPHSLAHGVGQIIGNMLPLYLGGEALIADRWNPDAAARLIADEGATALAGAPVFLEAIVAAAVSQGLRLPRLRQVIAGATTVPSSLIEAVRSGLGITLRGAWGMTEVTGATATSADEDPPDWAAHSIGRPHPALDIDLRSDGEISERHPARMLVRGACVCLATMGRDGAGVRIVADHDDGWYDTGDLAVADGRGGVRLVGRAADRIGGVFMIPAADVEDALRRHPDIVDAALVGYGPENELACAVVVSGEPLTLAAVREYLDGLKMTDWYQPRRLELVERLPRNASGKVDKHGLRAWLAAGDQG
;
A
#
# COMPACT_ATOMS: atom_id res chain seq x y z
N MET A 1 -6.49 -31.03 2.32
CA MET A 1 -5.70 -29.80 2.56
C MET A 1 -4.94 -29.27 1.33
N ALA A 2 -4.89 -29.97 0.19
CA ALA A 2 -4.13 -29.56 -1.00
C ALA A 2 -4.85 -28.62 -1.99
N GLN A 3 -6.13 -28.34 -1.82
CA GLN A 3 -6.92 -27.52 -2.77
C GLN A 3 -6.96 -26.02 -2.45
N ALA A 4 -6.61 -25.61 -1.22
CA ALA A 4 -6.83 -24.23 -0.75
C ALA A 4 -5.80 -23.20 -1.24
N ARG A 5 -4.59 -23.60 -1.67
CA ARG A 5 -3.50 -22.66 -2.02
C ARG A 5 -3.11 -22.63 -3.50
N HIS A 6 -4.01 -23.01 -4.38
CA HIS A 6 -3.74 -22.96 -5.84
C HIS A 6 -3.30 -21.57 -6.33
N TRP A 7 -3.79 -20.52 -5.71
CA TRP A 7 -3.45 -19.13 -6.07
C TRP A 7 -1.98 -18.74 -5.83
N ALA A 8 -1.29 -19.37 -4.87
CA ALA A 8 0.13 -19.10 -4.61
C ALA A 8 1.05 -19.57 -5.76
N GLU A 9 0.58 -20.48 -6.60
CA GLU A 9 1.31 -20.97 -7.77
C GLU A 9 0.92 -20.23 -9.06
N VAL A 10 0.05 -19.23 -8.99
CA VAL A 10 -0.30 -18.38 -10.14
C VAL A 10 0.95 -17.67 -10.65
N ARG A 11 1.15 -17.76 -11.94
CA ARG A 11 2.26 -17.17 -12.69
C ARG A 11 1.81 -16.78 -14.09
N PRO A 12 2.51 -15.87 -14.76
CA PRO A 12 2.18 -15.54 -16.14
C PRO A 12 2.49 -16.69 -17.08
N ALA A 13 1.87 -16.69 -18.25
CA ALA A 13 2.26 -17.58 -19.32
C ALA A 13 3.73 -17.38 -19.70
N ALA A 14 4.46 -18.47 -19.97
CA ALA A 14 5.89 -18.45 -20.24
C ALA A 14 6.29 -17.49 -21.39
N GLY A 15 5.45 -17.40 -22.43
CA GLY A 15 5.65 -16.47 -23.54
C GLY A 15 5.57 -14.99 -23.13
N LEU A 16 4.67 -14.65 -22.18
CA LEU A 16 4.54 -13.29 -21.65
C LEU A 16 5.75 -12.94 -20.78
N ALA A 17 6.13 -13.83 -19.87
CA ALA A 17 7.29 -13.65 -19.01
C ALA A 17 8.58 -13.44 -19.83
N ARG A 18 8.77 -14.23 -20.91
CA ARG A 18 9.90 -14.08 -21.83
C ARG A 18 9.90 -12.71 -22.51
N ARG A 19 8.77 -12.27 -23.07
CA ARG A 19 8.66 -10.93 -23.68
C ARG A 19 9.03 -9.80 -22.72
N TYR A 20 8.66 -9.91 -21.44
CA TYR A 20 9.04 -8.89 -20.46
C TYR A 20 10.54 -8.95 -20.13
N ARG A 21 11.15 -10.13 -20.08
CA ARG A 21 12.60 -10.29 -19.92
C ARG A 21 13.39 -9.74 -21.10
N ASP A 22 12.97 -10.06 -22.33
CA ASP A 22 13.61 -9.56 -23.54
C ASP A 22 13.63 -8.03 -23.61
N ARG A 23 12.65 -7.38 -22.97
CA ARG A 23 12.55 -5.91 -22.84
C ARG A 23 13.24 -5.38 -21.56
N GLY A 24 13.87 -6.25 -20.75
CA GLY A 24 14.46 -5.87 -19.47
C GLY A 24 13.49 -5.40 -18.40
N LEU A 25 12.18 -5.69 -18.58
CA LEU A 25 11.12 -5.28 -17.64
C LEU A 25 10.93 -6.29 -16.50
N TRP A 26 11.36 -7.54 -16.72
CA TRP A 26 11.43 -8.61 -15.73
C TRP A 26 12.83 -9.22 -15.72
N ARG A 27 13.14 -9.97 -14.64
CA ARG A 27 14.44 -10.59 -14.42
C ARG A 27 14.31 -11.97 -13.76
N ASP A 28 15.42 -12.69 -13.62
CA ASP A 28 15.44 -14.03 -13.03
C ASP A 28 15.80 -14.04 -11.53
N THR A 29 15.93 -12.84 -10.93
CA THR A 29 16.34 -12.68 -9.53
C THR A 29 15.27 -12.01 -8.69
N THR A 30 15.32 -12.22 -7.38
CA THR A 30 14.42 -11.63 -6.38
C THR A 30 15.08 -10.45 -5.64
N PRO A 31 14.32 -9.65 -4.86
CA PRO A 31 14.92 -8.62 -3.99
C PRO A 31 15.89 -9.19 -2.94
N ALA A 32 15.72 -10.46 -2.54
CA ALA A 32 16.68 -11.12 -1.65
C ALA A 32 18.03 -11.36 -2.34
N ALA A 33 18.03 -11.61 -3.65
CA ALA A 33 19.26 -11.70 -4.43
C ALA A 33 19.97 -10.34 -4.55
N ASP A 34 19.21 -9.22 -4.66
CA ASP A 34 19.79 -7.87 -4.64
C ASP A 34 20.52 -7.62 -3.31
N LEU A 35 19.89 -7.94 -2.18
CA LEU A 35 20.51 -7.79 -0.87
C LEU A 35 21.81 -8.61 -0.77
N ARG A 36 21.81 -9.86 -1.24
CA ARG A 36 23.04 -10.69 -1.26
C ARG A 36 24.11 -10.12 -2.18
N HIS A 37 23.71 -9.53 -3.30
CA HIS A 37 24.64 -8.87 -4.22
C HIS A 37 25.35 -7.70 -3.53
N TRP A 38 24.58 -6.77 -2.94
CA TRP A 38 25.15 -5.59 -2.29
C TRP A 38 25.92 -5.91 -1.01
N ALA A 39 25.48 -6.93 -0.24
CA ALA A 39 26.25 -7.42 0.91
C ALA A 39 27.63 -7.94 0.55
N ARG A 40 27.87 -8.30 -0.73
CA ARG A 40 29.18 -8.70 -1.26
C ARG A 40 29.91 -7.53 -1.94
N ALA A 41 29.19 -6.74 -2.74
CA ALA A 41 29.77 -5.68 -3.56
C ALA A 41 30.11 -4.42 -2.74
N THR A 42 29.22 -4.01 -1.83
CA THR A 42 29.37 -2.81 -0.97
C THR A 42 28.94 -3.13 0.46
N PRO A 43 29.62 -4.09 1.15
CA PRO A 43 29.17 -4.63 2.43
C PRO A 43 28.99 -3.59 3.53
N ASP A 44 29.81 -2.54 3.52
CA ASP A 44 29.86 -1.51 4.57
C ASP A 44 29.04 -0.26 4.23
N ALA A 45 28.42 -0.22 3.03
CA ALA A 45 27.47 0.84 2.68
C ALA A 45 26.16 0.68 3.48
N VAL A 46 25.53 1.81 3.87
CA VAL A 46 24.28 1.79 4.61
C VAL A 46 23.14 1.35 3.70
N ALA A 47 22.42 0.32 4.12
CA ALA A 47 21.22 -0.19 3.45
C ALA A 47 19.93 0.42 4.02
N ILE A 48 19.90 0.59 5.34
CA ILE A 48 18.73 1.07 6.08
C ILE A 48 19.18 2.03 7.19
N THR A 49 18.50 3.17 7.25
CA THR A 49 18.44 4.04 8.44
C THR A 49 16.98 4.09 8.90
N ALA A 50 16.70 3.57 10.10
CA ALA A 50 15.36 3.51 10.66
C ALA A 50 15.28 4.31 11.96
N HIS A 51 14.37 5.28 12.01
CA HIS A 51 14.00 6.00 13.21
C HIS A 51 12.83 5.29 13.88
N VAL A 52 13.10 4.70 15.05
CA VAL A 52 12.15 3.89 15.81
C VAL A 52 11.81 4.57 17.12
N ALA A 53 10.55 4.90 17.34
CA ALA A 53 10.07 5.56 18.54
C ALA A 53 10.46 4.76 19.80
N GLY A 54 11.05 5.44 20.78
CA GLY A 54 11.52 4.83 22.02
C GLY A 54 12.85 4.06 21.94
N THR A 55 13.33 3.75 20.71
CA THR A 55 14.61 3.04 20.49
C THR A 55 15.69 4.00 19.96
N GLY A 56 15.30 5.00 19.17
CA GLY A 56 16.22 5.91 18.49
C GLY A 56 16.51 5.49 17.05
N VAL A 57 17.73 5.78 16.59
CA VAL A 57 18.16 5.51 15.21
C VAL A 57 18.88 4.18 15.13
N VAL A 58 18.39 3.32 14.24
CA VAL A 58 19.02 2.04 13.89
C VAL A 58 19.59 2.18 12.48
N ARG A 59 20.91 2.03 12.34
CA ARG A 59 21.58 1.98 11.03
C ARG A 59 22.12 0.58 10.80
N MET A 60 21.92 0.07 9.60
CA MET A 60 22.48 -1.22 9.18
C MET A 60 23.14 -1.09 7.83
N THR A 61 24.33 -1.62 7.73
CA THR A 61 25.03 -1.85 6.46
C THR A 61 24.36 -2.98 5.69
N PHE A 62 24.68 -3.11 4.39
CA PHE A 62 24.18 -4.24 3.59
C PHE A 62 24.57 -5.59 4.18
N ARG A 63 25.75 -5.71 4.75
CA ARG A 63 26.24 -6.93 5.44
C ARG A 63 25.38 -7.26 6.64
N GLU A 64 25.20 -6.29 7.55
CA GLU A 64 24.40 -6.47 8.77
C GLU A 64 22.95 -6.76 8.45
N TYR A 65 22.38 -6.07 7.46
CA TYR A 65 21.00 -6.30 7.05
C TYR A 65 20.81 -7.68 6.43
N ALA A 66 21.76 -8.14 5.60
CA ALA A 66 21.74 -9.50 5.05
C ALA A 66 21.82 -10.58 6.13
N ASP A 67 22.61 -10.35 7.20
CA ASP A 67 22.66 -11.23 8.38
C ASP A 67 21.29 -11.28 9.10
N GLN A 68 20.64 -10.14 9.32
CA GLN A 68 19.34 -10.11 9.95
C GLN A 68 18.27 -10.84 9.12
N VAL A 69 18.25 -10.61 7.79
CA VAL A 69 17.35 -11.33 6.87
C VAL A 69 17.66 -12.83 6.87
N GLY A 70 18.94 -13.21 6.97
CA GLY A 70 19.36 -14.60 7.12
C GLY A 70 18.80 -15.26 8.36
N ARG A 71 18.92 -14.60 9.52
CA ARG A 71 18.36 -15.08 10.79
C ARG A 71 16.83 -15.17 10.73
N MET A 72 16.16 -14.17 10.17
CA MET A 72 14.70 -14.19 9.96
C MET A 72 14.27 -15.40 9.12
N ALA A 73 14.95 -15.64 7.99
CA ALA A 73 14.68 -16.80 7.13
C ALA A 73 14.92 -18.12 7.88
N ALA A 74 15.96 -18.21 8.73
CA ALA A 74 16.24 -19.40 9.53
C ALA A 74 15.13 -19.70 10.54
N VAL A 75 14.62 -18.66 11.24
CA VAL A 75 13.50 -18.85 12.16
C VAL A 75 12.28 -19.36 11.42
N LEU A 76 11.91 -18.71 10.32
CA LEU A 76 10.73 -19.10 9.53
C LEU A 76 10.87 -20.53 8.96
N ALA A 77 12.03 -20.88 8.40
CA ALA A 77 12.30 -22.23 7.91
C ALA A 77 12.24 -23.28 9.03
N GLY A 78 12.80 -22.98 10.21
CA GLY A 78 12.73 -23.86 11.39
C GLY A 78 11.29 -24.07 11.92
N LEU A 79 10.35 -23.20 11.57
CA LEU A 79 8.93 -23.33 11.83
C LEU A 79 8.17 -24.02 10.67
N GLY A 80 8.86 -24.51 9.67
CA GLY A 80 8.30 -25.21 8.52
C GLY A 80 7.76 -24.29 7.41
N VAL A 81 8.08 -22.99 7.44
CA VAL A 81 7.74 -22.08 6.34
C VAL A 81 8.62 -22.39 5.13
N GLY A 82 8.01 -22.66 4.01
CA GLY A 82 8.66 -22.97 2.76
C GLY A 82 7.88 -22.47 1.54
N ARG A 83 8.20 -23.02 0.38
CA ARG A 83 7.61 -22.62 -0.90
C ARG A 83 6.07 -22.70 -0.87
N GLY A 84 5.43 -21.58 -1.23
CA GLY A 84 3.97 -21.46 -1.32
C GLY A 84 3.26 -21.28 0.02
N ASP A 85 3.96 -21.41 1.16
CA ASP A 85 3.40 -21.04 2.44
C ASP A 85 3.22 -19.53 2.55
N VAL A 86 2.24 -19.11 3.31
CA VAL A 86 1.92 -17.69 3.51
C VAL A 86 2.38 -17.24 4.87
N VAL A 87 3.08 -16.12 4.92
CA VAL A 87 3.44 -15.39 6.14
C VAL A 87 2.73 -14.04 6.12
N ALA A 88 1.80 -13.81 7.03
CA ALA A 88 1.22 -12.50 7.22
C ALA A 88 2.07 -11.69 8.21
N VAL A 89 2.24 -10.39 7.95
CA VAL A 89 3.03 -9.49 8.80
C VAL A 89 2.32 -8.18 9.05
N GLN A 90 2.05 -7.89 10.33
CA GLN A 90 1.41 -6.64 10.77
C GLN A 90 2.33 -5.92 11.76
N LEU A 91 3.24 -5.15 11.24
CA LEU A 91 4.22 -4.36 11.99
C LEU A 91 4.14 -2.89 11.59
N PRO A 92 4.53 -1.97 12.47
CA PRO A 92 4.81 -0.59 12.07
C PRO A 92 5.86 -0.54 10.96
N SER A 93 6.18 0.65 10.47
CA SER A 93 7.27 0.83 9.49
C SER A 93 8.64 0.57 10.15
N TRP A 94 8.83 -0.64 10.60
CA TRP A 94 10.08 -1.15 11.15
C TRP A 94 10.86 -1.92 10.08
N TRP A 95 12.19 -1.93 10.17
CA TRP A 95 13.05 -2.68 9.26
C TRP A 95 12.75 -4.18 9.25
N GLN A 96 12.21 -4.70 10.36
CA GLN A 96 11.82 -6.11 10.49
C GLN A 96 10.69 -6.49 9.51
N LEU A 97 9.77 -5.57 9.18
CA LEU A 97 8.75 -5.83 8.16
C LEU A 97 9.42 -6.15 6.82
N ASN A 98 10.37 -5.29 6.41
CA ASN A 98 11.13 -5.51 5.19
C ASN A 98 11.96 -6.81 5.25
N ALA A 99 12.54 -7.13 6.42
CA ALA A 99 13.28 -8.38 6.62
C ALA A 99 12.39 -9.61 6.47
N VAL A 100 11.13 -9.58 6.93
CA VAL A 100 10.15 -10.67 6.70
C VAL A 100 9.87 -10.84 5.21
N VAL A 101 9.68 -9.73 4.47
CA VAL A 101 9.47 -9.78 3.00
C VAL A 101 10.63 -10.48 2.29
N LEU A 102 11.86 -10.11 2.64
CA LEU A 102 13.06 -10.68 2.03
C LEU A 102 13.34 -12.12 2.48
N ALA A 103 13.01 -12.46 3.73
CA ALA A 103 13.10 -13.83 4.23
C ALA A 103 12.10 -14.74 3.50
N CYS A 104 10.86 -14.29 3.28
CA CYS A 104 9.88 -15.01 2.47
C CYS A 104 10.37 -15.18 1.02
N ALA A 105 10.99 -14.16 0.43
CA ALA A 105 11.59 -14.27 -0.90
C ALA A 105 12.62 -15.39 -0.99
N ARG A 106 13.52 -15.51 0.02
CA ARG A 106 14.53 -16.58 0.09
C ARG A 106 13.93 -17.97 0.23
N LEU A 107 12.83 -18.08 0.99
CA LEU A 107 12.18 -19.37 1.24
C LEU A 107 11.16 -19.74 0.14
N GLY A 108 10.97 -18.86 -0.83
CA GLY A 108 9.90 -19.03 -1.80
C GLY A 108 8.51 -18.98 -1.15
N ALA A 109 8.36 -18.39 0.02
CA ALA A 109 7.07 -18.18 0.66
C ALA A 109 6.37 -16.92 0.13
N VAL A 110 5.08 -16.82 0.34
CA VAL A 110 4.27 -15.64 0.02
C VAL A 110 4.19 -14.76 1.26
N VAL A 111 4.44 -13.47 1.12
CA VAL A 111 4.26 -12.51 2.22
C VAL A 111 2.98 -11.70 2.04
N ALA A 112 2.28 -11.46 3.15
CA ALA A 112 1.08 -10.62 3.18
C ALA A 112 1.25 -9.50 4.22
N PRO A 113 1.78 -8.33 3.83
CA PRO A 113 1.84 -7.17 4.70
C PRO A 113 0.43 -6.64 5.00
N VAL A 114 0.17 -6.39 6.28
CA VAL A 114 -1.10 -5.85 6.81
C VAL A 114 -0.80 -4.56 7.57
N MET A 115 -1.56 -3.51 7.30
CA MET A 115 -1.40 -2.24 8.00
C MET A 115 -1.76 -2.36 9.48
N THR A 116 -1.03 -1.66 10.35
CA THR A 116 -1.30 -1.63 11.79
C THR A 116 -2.62 -0.95 12.17
N THR A 117 -3.26 -0.25 11.24
CA THR A 117 -4.60 0.32 11.42
C THR A 117 -5.72 -0.73 11.36
N ILE A 118 -5.47 -1.90 10.79
CA ILE A 118 -6.45 -3.00 10.68
C ILE A 118 -6.65 -3.66 12.03
N ARG A 119 -7.92 -3.88 12.39
CA ARG A 119 -8.35 -4.48 13.65
C ARG A 119 -8.83 -5.92 13.45
N ALA A 120 -9.19 -6.58 14.54
CA ALA A 120 -9.48 -8.02 14.58
C ALA A 120 -10.54 -8.46 13.55
N ARG A 121 -11.61 -7.69 13.35
CA ARG A 121 -12.69 -8.03 12.41
C ARG A 121 -12.18 -8.13 10.96
N GLU A 122 -11.58 -7.06 10.45
CA GLU A 122 -11.06 -7.02 9.09
C GLU A 122 -9.86 -7.96 8.93
N LEU A 123 -9.04 -8.07 9.97
CA LEU A 123 -7.93 -9.00 10.02
C LEU A 123 -8.40 -10.45 9.83
N GLY A 124 -9.45 -10.86 10.53
CA GLY A 124 -10.05 -12.19 10.38
C GLY A 124 -10.47 -12.46 8.93
N LEU A 125 -11.15 -11.48 8.28
CA LEU A 125 -11.58 -11.60 6.87
C LEU A 125 -10.38 -11.68 5.90
N MET A 126 -9.30 -10.98 6.17
CA MET A 126 -8.09 -11.04 5.36
C MET A 126 -7.38 -12.38 5.52
N LEU A 127 -7.14 -12.81 6.76
CA LEU A 127 -6.37 -14.00 7.06
C LEU A 127 -7.10 -15.31 6.69
N SER A 128 -8.42 -15.37 6.86
CA SER A 128 -9.21 -16.54 6.43
C SER A 128 -9.13 -16.77 4.93
N ARG A 129 -8.89 -15.73 4.13
CA ARG A 129 -8.77 -15.82 2.68
C ARG A 129 -7.43 -16.34 2.20
N ILE A 130 -6.35 -15.96 2.88
CA ILE A 130 -4.99 -16.33 2.49
C ILE A 130 -4.41 -17.48 3.29
N GLU A 131 -5.07 -17.87 4.38
CA GLU A 131 -4.71 -19.00 5.24
C GLU A 131 -3.22 -19.03 5.63
N PRO A 132 -2.68 -18.00 6.30
CA PRO A 132 -1.26 -17.93 6.59
C PRO A 132 -0.84 -19.03 7.57
N LEU A 133 0.34 -19.62 7.34
CA LEU A 133 0.98 -20.56 8.27
C LEU A 133 1.54 -19.85 9.51
N ALA A 134 2.13 -18.67 9.28
CA ALA A 134 2.73 -17.85 10.32
C ALA A 134 2.20 -16.41 10.27
N TYR A 135 2.09 -15.80 11.44
CA TYR A 135 1.72 -14.41 11.61
C TYR A 135 2.75 -13.69 12.46
N VAL A 136 3.32 -12.61 11.92
CA VAL A 136 4.32 -11.79 12.60
C VAL A 136 3.69 -10.46 13.00
N THR A 137 3.77 -10.11 14.29
CA THR A 137 3.23 -8.84 14.77
C THR A 137 4.03 -8.31 15.97
N THR A 138 3.59 -7.19 16.54
CA THR A 138 4.07 -6.66 17.83
C THR A 138 3.02 -6.88 18.92
N GLU A 139 3.42 -6.81 20.19
CA GLU A 139 2.46 -6.87 21.29
C GLU A 139 1.47 -5.72 21.21
N GLU A 140 1.99 -4.50 21.19
CA GLU A 140 1.19 -3.28 21.18
C GLU A 140 1.80 -2.24 20.23
N TRP A 141 0.95 -1.50 19.56
CA TRP A 141 1.33 -0.35 18.76
C TRP A 141 0.20 0.67 18.74
N ASP A 142 0.54 1.92 19.02
CA ASP A 142 -0.38 3.06 18.97
C ASP A 142 -1.67 2.85 19.77
N GLY A 143 -1.51 2.32 21.02
CA GLY A 143 -2.58 2.03 21.94
C GLY A 143 -3.41 0.77 21.63
N TYR A 144 -3.08 0.04 20.56
CA TYR A 144 -3.76 -1.20 20.24
C TYR A 144 -2.87 -2.43 20.47
N ARG A 145 -3.40 -3.42 21.22
CA ARG A 145 -2.71 -4.67 21.51
C ARG A 145 -2.91 -5.68 20.38
N HIS A 146 -2.01 -5.65 19.39
CA HIS A 146 -2.08 -6.46 18.17
C HIS A 146 -2.05 -7.97 18.46
N ALA A 147 -1.18 -8.42 19.35
CA ALA A 147 -1.12 -9.83 19.75
C ALA A 147 -2.44 -10.31 20.35
N ALA A 148 -3.04 -9.51 21.25
CA ALA A 148 -4.35 -9.81 21.83
C ALA A 148 -5.47 -9.78 20.80
N GLY A 149 -5.42 -8.81 19.85
CA GLY A 149 -6.38 -8.74 18.75
C GLY A 149 -6.38 -9.99 17.87
N LEU A 150 -5.20 -10.55 17.57
CA LEU A 150 -5.09 -11.83 16.86
C LEU A 150 -5.58 -12.99 17.72
N ALA A 151 -5.20 -13.02 19.00
CA ALA A 151 -5.63 -14.07 19.91
C ALA A 151 -7.16 -14.18 20.01
N ALA A 152 -7.87 -13.04 19.95
CA ALA A 152 -9.33 -12.98 20.02
C ALA A 152 -10.05 -13.61 18.82
N ILE A 153 -9.34 -13.87 17.71
CA ILE A 153 -9.88 -14.48 16.48
C ILE A 153 -9.12 -15.76 16.08
N ALA A 154 -8.26 -16.26 16.96
CA ALA A 154 -7.36 -17.36 16.64
C ALA A 154 -8.11 -18.68 16.35
N ASP A 155 -9.22 -18.93 17.04
CA ASP A 155 -10.04 -20.13 16.85
C ASP A 155 -10.67 -20.20 15.45
N ASP A 156 -10.94 -19.04 14.83
CA ASP A 156 -11.46 -18.91 13.47
C ASP A 156 -10.37 -19.02 12.39
N LEU A 157 -9.09 -19.06 12.80
CA LEU A 157 -7.92 -19.06 11.92
C LEU A 157 -7.04 -20.30 12.12
N PRO A 158 -7.54 -21.51 11.86
CA PRO A 158 -6.82 -22.76 12.13
C PRO A 158 -5.54 -22.94 11.30
N SER A 159 -5.37 -22.13 10.23
CA SER A 159 -4.15 -22.11 9.41
C SER A 159 -2.96 -21.46 10.12
N VAL A 160 -3.18 -20.48 11.01
CA VAL A 160 -2.14 -19.78 11.76
C VAL A 160 -1.57 -20.70 12.83
N LYS A 161 -0.48 -21.38 12.52
CA LYS A 161 0.19 -22.30 13.46
C LYS A 161 1.20 -21.58 14.34
N HIS A 162 1.79 -20.49 13.84
CA HIS A 162 2.87 -19.78 14.49
C HIS A 162 2.54 -18.30 14.63
N ARG A 163 2.48 -17.82 15.87
CA ARG A 163 2.31 -16.41 16.23
C ARG A 163 3.64 -15.88 16.73
N LEU A 164 4.26 -14.99 15.96
CA LEU A 164 5.60 -14.45 16.23
C LEU A 164 5.47 -12.98 16.63
N ILE A 165 6.02 -12.65 17.78
CA ILE A 165 5.94 -11.32 18.37
C ILE A 165 7.32 -10.65 18.32
N ILE A 166 7.35 -9.39 17.89
CA ILE A 166 8.52 -8.50 17.94
C ILE A 166 8.20 -7.33 18.86
N GLY A 167 8.98 -7.20 19.92
CA GLY A 167 8.79 -6.15 20.93
C GLY A 167 7.62 -6.44 21.89
N GLY A 168 7.82 -6.05 23.15
CA GLY A 168 6.85 -6.27 24.22
C GLY A 168 6.89 -7.67 24.82
N GLN A 169 5.83 -8.03 25.52
CA GLN A 169 5.69 -9.31 26.18
C GLN A 169 5.09 -10.35 25.25
N VAL A 170 5.54 -11.60 25.42
CA VAL A 170 5.09 -12.75 24.63
C VAL A 170 4.13 -13.58 25.47
N GLY A 171 2.95 -13.82 24.96
CA GLY A 171 1.90 -14.60 25.61
C GLY A 171 2.05 -16.11 25.41
N PRO A 172 1.18 -16.91 26.07
CA PRO A 172 1.17 -18.36 25.91
C PRO A 172 0.97 -18.78 24.45
N GLY A 173 1.82 -19.68 23.95
CA GLY A 173 1.77 -20.18 22.58
C GLY A 173 2.25 -19.18 21.52
N GLU A 174 2.84 -18.08 21.93
CA GLU A 174 3.52 -17.11 21.07
C GLU A 174 5.03 -17.32 21.09
N ILE A 175 5.72 -16.82 20.09
CA ILE A 175 7.17 -16.96 19.91
C ILE A 175 7.80 -15.58 19.93
N ASP A 176 8.76 -15.34 20.82
CA ASP A 176 9.63 -14.16 20.73
C ASP A 176 10.55 -14.29 19.53
N LEU A 177 10.22 -13.54 18.46
CA LEU A 177 10.96 -13.60 17.22
C LEU A 177 12.37 -12.99 17.38
N ALA A 178 12.50 -11.92 18.14
CA ALA A 178 13.79 -11.27 18.35
C ALA A 178 14.75 -12.20 19.13
N GLU A 179 14.26 -12.87 20.16
CA GLU A 179 15.05 -13.85 20.92
C GLU A 179 15.45 -15.05 20.05
N ARG A 180 14.50 -15.59 19.26
CA ARG A 180 14.81 -16.69 18.34
C ARG A 180 15.87 -16.30 17.31
N MET A 181 15.83 -15.10 16.78
CA MET A 181 16.85 -14.60 15.85
C MET A 181 18.23 -14.48 16.52
N ARG A 182 18.31 -14.04 17.78
CA ARG A 182 19.58 -13.96 18.52
C ARG A 182 20.24 -15.31 18.74
N GLN A 183 19.43 -16.36 18.94
CA GLN A 183 19.91 -17.72 19.19
C GLN A 183 20.47 -18.43 17.95
N LEU A 184 20.21 -17.90 16.74
CA LEU A 184 20.60 -18.54 15.50
C LEU A 184 21.87 -17.91 14.91
N ASN A 185 22.76 -18.77 14.40
CA ASN A 185 23.90 -18.33 13.60
C ASN A 185 23.44 -17.90 12.20
N PRO A 186 23.98 -16.80 11.64
CA PRO A 186 23.61 -16.31 10.31
C PRO A 186 23.79 -17.31 9.17
N GLY A 187 24.76 -18.23 9.29
CA GLY A 187 25.06 -19.27 8.33
C GLY A 187 24.22 -20.56 8.44
N ALA A 188 23.27 -20.61 9.40
CA ALA A 188 22.50 -21.83 9.68
C ALA A 188 21.43 -22.15 8.62
N VAL A 189 21.07 -21.22 7.74
CA VAL A 189 20.18 -21.51 6.60
C VAL A 189 21.05 -21.91 5.41
N GLY A 190 21.00 -23.17 5.08
CA GLY A 190 21.39 -23.61 3.75
C GLY A 190 20.59 -22.78 2.74
N THR A 191 21.30 -22.08 1.87
CA THR A 191 20.68 -21.35 0.77
C THR A 191 20.16 -22.40 -0.21
N ASP A 192 18.92 -22.84 -0.05
CA ASP A 192 18.23 -23.45 -1.18
C ASP A 192 17.88 -22.32 -2.15
N GLU A 193 18.87 -21.92 -2.95
CA GLU A 193 18.71 -20.89 -3.98
C GLU A 193 17.65 -21.31 -5.03
N GLY A 194 17.27 -22.58 -5.06
CA GLY A 194 16.21 -23.13 -5.90
C GLY A 194 14.78 -22.76 -5.44
N ALA A 195 14.60 -22.26 -4.22
CA ALA A 195 13.28 -21.86 -3.74
C ALA A 195 12.83 -20.48 -4.27
N GLU A 196 13.78 -19.61 -4.63
CA GLU A 196 13.48 -18.26 -5.15
C GLU A 196 12.86 -18.33 -6.56
N ASP A 197 11.73 -17.65 -6.73
CA ASP A 197 10.99 -17.60 -7.99
C ASP A 197 10.36 -16.21 -8.14
N PRO A 198 10.90 -15.34 -9.00
CA PRO A 198 10.40 -13.97 -9.13
C PRO A 198 9.08 -13.86 -9.92
N ASP A 199 8.63 -14.92 -10.60
CA ASP A 199 7.47 -14.87 -11.51
C ASP A 199 6.15 -15.24 -10.84
N ARG A 200 6.17 -16.07 -9.80
CA ARG A 200 4.96 -16.50 -9.14
C ARG A 200 4.46 -15.48 -8.12
N VAL A 201 3.23 -15.66 -7.65
CA VAL A 201 2.72 -14.86 -6.53
C VAL A 201 3.66 -14.95 -5.34
N SER A 202 4.10 -13.79 -4.88
CA SER A 202 5.07 -13.63 -3.78
C SER A 202 4.61 -12.64 -2.73
N ILE A 203 3.74 -11.68 -3.13
CA ILE A 203 3.21 -10.65 -2.25
C ILE A 203 1.70 -10.56 -2.43
N VAL A 204 0.98 -10.54 -1.30
CA VAL A 204 -0.45 -10.26 -1.27
C VAL A 204 -0.67 -8.93 -0.58
N LEU A 205 -1.25 -7.97 -1.29
CA LEU A 205 -1.68 -6.70 -0.73
C LEU A 205 -3.20 -6.65 -0.63
N PHE A 206 -3.71 -6.01 0.40
CA PHE A 206 -5.14 -5.84 0.58
C PHE A 206 -5.56 -4.40 0.28
N THR A 207 -6.68 -4.26 -0.43
CA THR A 207 -7.34 -2.98 -0.65
C THR A 207 -8.72 -2.99 -0.03
N SER A 208 -9.09 -1.89 0.60
CA SER A 208 -10.40 -1.69 1.22
C SER A 208 -11.50 -1.45 0.20
N GLY A 209 -11.45 -1.74 -1.02
CA GLY A 209 -12.44 -1.51 -2.08
C GLY A 209 -13.81 -0.98 -1.64
N THR A 210 -14.57 -0.42 -2.56
CA THR A 210 -15.85 0.29 -2.31
C THR A 210 -17.03 -0.58 -1.84
N SER A 211 -16.91 -1.91 -1.76
CA SER A 211 -18.05 -2.81 -1.54
C SER A 211 -17.84 -3.85 -0.41
N GLY A 212 -17.23 -3.48 0.73
CA GLY A 212 -17.17 -4.36 1.90
C GLY A 212 -15.80 -5.06 2.09
N SER A 213 -15.77 -6.36 2.25
CA SER A 213 -14.58 -7.18 2.57
C SER A 213 -13.34 -6.83 1.73
N PRO A 214 -12.13 -6.75 2.32
CA PRO A 214 -10.90 -6.36 1.60
C PRO A 214 -10.62 -7.26 0.40
N LYS A 215 -10.29 -6.67 -0.74
CA LYS A 215 -9.86 -7.39 -1.94
C LYS A 215 -8.37 -7.72 -1.81
N ALA A 216 -7.98 -8.95 -2.10
CA ALA A 216 -6.57 -9.31 -2.17
C ALA A 216 -6.03 -9.14 -3.59
N VAL A 217 -4.86 -8.52 -3.70
CA VAL A 217 -4.12 -8.26 -4.94
C VAL A 217 -2.84 -9.08 -4.91
N LEU A 218 -2.66 -9.93 -5.91
CA LEU A 218 -1.60 -10.92 -5.96
C LEU A 218 -0.50 -10.48 -6.91
N HIS A 219 0.66 -10.18 -6.36
CA HIS A 219 1.84 -9.74 -7.10
C HIS A 219 2.96 -10.78 -7.10
N SER A 220 3.75 -10.75 -8.16
CA SER A 220 5.08 -11.37 -8.16
C SER A 220 6.17 -10.37 -7.80
N PHE A 221 7.38 -10.82 -7.49
CA PHE A 221 8.52 -9.90 -7.35
C PHE A 221 8.85 -9.19 -8.67
N ASN A 222 8.58 -9.82 -9.80
CA ASN A 222 8.80 -9.18 -11.10
C ASN A 222 7.81 -8.05 -11.39
N THR A 223 6.56 -8.11 -10.92
CA THR A 223 5.65 -6.95 -11.04
C THR A 223 6.12 -5.78 -10.19
N PHE A 224 6.68 -6.04 -9.00
CA PHE A 224 7.32 -5.00 -8.17
C PHE A 224 8.63 -4.50 -8.78
N TYR A 225 9.46 -5.38 -9.34
CA TYR A 225 10.68 -4.98 -10.05
C TYR A 225 10.36 -4.02 -11.20
N ALA A 226 9.33 -4.30 -12.00
CA ALA A 226 8.88 -3.40 -13.06
C ALA A 226 8.49 -2.02 -12.51
N GLY A 227 7.80 -1.97 -11.35
CA GLY A 227 7.48 -0.73 -10.66
C GLY A 227 8.72 0.04 -10.15
N CYS A 228 9.70 -0.67 -9.58
CA CYS A 228 10.98 -0.08 -9.16
C CYS A 228 11.76 0.46 -10.36
N LYS A 229 11.84 -0.32 -11.43
CA LYS A 229 12.53 0.08 -12.67
C LYS A 229 11.89 1.32 -13.29
N THR A 230 10.57 1.34 -13.41
CA THR A 230 9.81 2.52 -13.88
C THR A 230 10.15 3.75 -13.05
N THR A 231 10.20 3.57 -11.72
CA THR A 231 10.52 4.64 -10.79
C THR A 231 11.97 5.13 -10.93
N ALA A 232 12.91 4.23 -11.12
CA ALA A 232 14.33 4.54 -11.25
C ALA A 232 14.68 5.20 -12.59
N ASP A 233 14.28 4.56 -13.70
CA ASP A 233 14.65 4.97 -15.06
C ASP A 233 14.17 6.39 -15.39
N GLY A 234 12.92 6.71 -15.06
CA GLY A 234 12.33 8.01 -15.32
C GLY A 234 12.87 9.16 -14.45
N ARG A 235 13.77 8.88 -13.50
CA ARG A 235 14.18 9.83 -12.45
C ARG A 235 15.68 9.95 -12.25
N GLY A 236 16.48 9.18 -12.97
CA GLY A 236 17.93 9.18 -12.80
C GLY A 236 18.39 8.84 -11.38
N LEU A 237 17.70 7.91 -10.72
CA LEU A 237 18.08 7.44 -9.39
C LEU A 237 19.31 6.54 -9.47
N THR A 238 20.16 6.61 -8.45
CA THR A 238 21.46 5.94 -8.38
C THR A 238 21.68 5.29 -7.01
N PRO A 239 22.73 4.49 -6.82
CA PRO A 239 23.10 3.97 -5.49
C PRO A 239 23.37 5.05 -4.42
N ALA A 240 23.64 6.30 -4.83
CA ALA A 240 23.88 7.39 -3.89
C ALA A 240 22.58 8.00 -3.31
N ASP A 241 21.43 7.48 -3.73
CA ASP A 241 20.14 8.03 -3.31
C ASP A 241 19.65 7.43 -2.00
N VAL A 242 19.16 8.33 -1.13
CA VAL A 242 18.46 8.03 0.11
C VAL A 242 16.97 8.26 -0.11
N GLN A 243 16.22 7.17 -0.07
CA GLN A 243 14.78 7.16 -0.37
C GLN A 243 13.95 7.30 0.90
N PHE A 244 13.03 8.26 0.94
CA PHE A 244 12.08 8.39 2.04
C PHE A 244 10.64 8.40 1.55
N THR A 245 9.76 7.75 2.30
CA THR A 245 8.31 7.83 2.14
C THR A 245 7.61 7.81 3.50
N PRO A 246 6.61 8.68 3.73
CA PRO A 246 5.78 8.64 4.93
C PRO A 246 4.74 7.50 4.90
N HIS A 247 4.61 6.79 3.79
CA HIS A 247 3.69 5.67 3.69
C HIS A 247 4.14 4.47 4.54
N SER A 248 3.15 3.78 5.12
CA SER A 248 3.41 2.49 5.79
C SER A 248 4.14 1.51 4.86
N LEU A 249 5.14 0.80 5.38
CA LEU A 249 5.80 -0.29 4.66
C LEU A 249 4.87 -1.46 4.32
N ALA A 250 3.72 -1.57 4.97
CA ALA A 250 2.68 -2.53 4.59
C ALA A 250 1.86 -2.12 3.35
N HIS A 251 2.03 -0.89 2.86
CA HIS A 251 1.38 -0.39 1.65
C HIS A 251 2.28 -0.57 0.42
N GLY A 252 1.69 -0.72 -0.79
CA GLY A 252 2.45 -0.92 -2.04
C GLY A 252 3.51 0.16 -2.29
N VAL A 253 3.19 1.44 -2.08
CA VAL A 253 4.16 2.54 -2.19
C VAL A 253 5.29 2.39 -1.17
N GLY A 254 4.97 2.02 0.07
CA GLY A 254 5.97 1.76 1.11
C GLY A 254 6.90 0.62 0.72
N GLN A 255 6.39 -0.46 0.14
CA GLN A 255 7.21 -1.58 -0.34
C GLN A 255 8.11 -1.18 -1.51
N ILE A 256 7.63 -0.33 -2.42
CA ILE A 256 8.48 0.14 -3.52
C ILE A 256 9.55 1.09 -2.98
N ILE A 257 9.17 2.20 -2.39
CA ILE A 257 10.08 3.30 -2.04
C ILE A 257 10.92 2.99 -0.79
N GLY A 258 10.33 2.35 0.22
CA GLY A 258 10.98 2.08 1.51
C GLY A 258 11.64 0.69 1.62
N ASN A 259 11.57 -0.14 0.57
CA ASN A 259 12.16 -1.49 0.57
C ASN A 259 12.84 -1.84 -0.75
N MET A 260 12.07 -2.14 -1.81
CA MET A 260 12.60 -2.80 -3.00
C MET A 260 13.40 -1.88 -3.92
N LEU A 261 13.01 -0.61 -4.06
CA LEU A 261 13.72 0.35 -4.90
C LEU A 261 15.14 0.66 -4.38
N PRO A 262 15.35 0.96 -3.08
CA PRO A 262 16.70 1.08 -2.53
C PRO A 262 17.56 -0.17 -2.75
N LEU A 263 17.01 -1.37 -2.54
CA LEU A 263 17.72 -2.62 -2.80
C LEU A 263 18.06 -2.81 -4.27
N TYR A 264 17.12 -2.52 -5.17
CA TYR A 264 17.37 -2.58 -6.61
C TYR A 264 18.52 -1.67 -7.03
N LEU A 265 18.58 -0.48 -6.47
CA LEU A 265 19.61 0.52 -6.77
C LEU A 265 20.94 0.28 -6.04
N GLY A 266 20.93 -0.39 -4.89
CA GLY A 266 22.06 -0.42 -3.94
C GLY A 266 22.18 0.87 -3.13
N GLY A 267 21.06 1.59 -2.98
CA GLY A 267 20.94 2.82 -2.20
C GLY A 267 20.37 2.56 -0.80
N GLU A 268 20.04 3.64 -0.10
CA GLU A 268 19.59 3.62 1.29
C GLU A 268 18.08 3.80 1.41
N ALA A 269 17.43 2.98 2.25
CA ALA A 269 16.08 3.18 2.71
C ALA A 269 16.07 3.96 4.03
N LEU A 270 15.46 5.14 4.03
CA LEU A 270 15.20 5.93 5.23
C LEU A 270 13.77 5.63 5.71
N ILE A 271 13.62 5.19 6.95
CA ILE A 271 12.36 4.69 7.51
C ILE A 271 12.03 5.43 8.80
N ALA A 272 10.76 5.79 8.97
CA ALA A 272 10.23 6.29 10.24
C ALA A 272 8.95 5.51 10.59
N ASP A 273 8.82 5.09 11.83
CA ASP A 273 7.69 4.28 12.28
C ASP A 273 6.48 5.10 12.72
N ARG A 274 6.69 6.37 13.09
CA ARG A 274 5.59 7.28 13.48
C ARG A 274 5.49 8.44 12.52
N TRP A 275 4.26 8.73 12.13
CA TRP A 275 3.96 9.91 11.36
C TRP A 275 3.95 11.15 12.25
N ASN A 276 4.86 12.06 11.98
CA ASN A 276 4.86 13.42 12.51
C ASN A 276 5.57 14.32 11.48
N PRO A 277 4.92 15.34 10.94
CA PRO A 277 5.49 16.16 9.86
C PRO A 277 6.75 16.92 10.29
N ASP A 278 6.79 17.43 11.53
CA ASP A 278 7.96 18.16 12.05
C ASP A 278 9.18 17.24 12.21
N ALA A 279 8.95 16.03 12.70
CA ALA A 279 9.99 15.02 12.81
C ALA A 279 10.43 14.53 11.43
N ALA A 280 9.51 14.34 10.48
CA ALA A 280 9.83 13.92 9.12
C ALA A 280 10.66 14.97 8.38
N ALA A 281 10.36 16.27 8.52
CA ALA A 281 11.14 17.35 7.94
C ALA A 281 12.58 17.36 8.49
N ARG A 282 12.75 17.21 9.80
CA ARG A 282 14.08 17.09 10.43
C ARG A 282 14.82 15.84 9.95
N LEU A 283 14.14 14.70 9.90
CA LEU A 283 14.69 13.44 9.43
C LEU A 283 15.27 13.57 8.00
N ILE A 284 14.52 14.19 7.09
CA ILE A 284 14.97 14.46 5.72
C ILE A 284 16.23 15.32 5.70
N ALA A 285 16.29 16.35 6.57
CA ALA A 285 17.45 17.23 6.68
C ALA A 285 18.67 16.52 7.25
N ASP A 286 18.51 15.85 8.40
CA ASP A 286 19.59 15.26 9.19
C ASP A 286 20.20 14.03 8.51
N GLU A 287 19.37 13.16 7.95
CA GLU A 287 19.81 11.94 7.25
C GLU A 287 20.08 12.20 5.74
N GLY A 288 19.74 13.39 5.27
CA GLY A 288 20.06 13.81 3.91
C GLY A 288 19.31 13.02 2.85
N ALA A 289 18.00 12.80 3.03
CA ALA A 289 17.17 12.19 2.00
C ALA A 289 17.29 12.94 0.67
N THR A 290 17.42 12.20 -0.42
CA THR A 290 17.56 12.75 -1.78
C THR A 290 16.27 12.69 -2.58
N ALA A 291 15.40 11.75 -2.25
CA ALA A 291 14.10 11.56 -2.88
C ALA A 291 13.01 11.32 -1.83
N LEU A 292 11.91 12.05 -1.99
CA LEU A 292 10.70 11.97 -1.16
C LEU A 292 9.51 11.62 -2.05
N ALA A 293 8.79 10.55 -1.72
CA ALA A 293 7.59 10.15 -2.44
C ALA A 293 6.42 9.96 -1.47
N GLY A 294 5.26 10.55 -1.79
CA GLY A 294 4.09 10.42 -0.92
C GLY A 294 2.80 10.98 -1.51
N ALA A 295 1.72 10.79 -0.77
CA ALA A 295 0.46 11.46 -1.08
C ALA A 295 0.56 12.97 -0.77
N PRO A 296 -0.19 13.84 -1.48
CA PRO A 296 -0.19 15.28 -1.28
C PRO A 296 -0.31 15.69 0.18
N VAL A 297 -1.21 15.12 0.95
CA VAL A 297 -1.42 15.46 2.37
C VAL A 297 -0.16 15.33 3.23
N PHE A 298 0.66 14.31 2.97
CA PHE A 298 1.92 14.14 3.68
C PHE A 298 2.98 15.14 3.22
N LEU A 299 3.05 15.38 1.91
CA LEU A 299 4.02 16.29 1.31
C LEU A 299 3.77 17.74 1.74
N GLU A 300 2.50 18.18 1.73
CA GLU A 300 2.10 19.50 2.23
C GLU A 300 2.54 19.71 3.67
N ALA A 301 2.25 18.73 4.54
CA ALA A 301 2.62 18.81 5.95
C ALA A 301 4.15 18.84 6.16
N ILE A 302 4.92 18.05 5.40
CA ILE A 302 6.39 18.04 5.47
C ILE A 302 6.97 19.38 4.98
N VAL A 303 6.47 19.89 3.85
CA VAL A 303 6.95 21.18 3.30
C VAL A 303 6.64 22.33 4.25
N ALA A 304 5.42 22.38 4.78
CA ALA A 304 5.04 23.40 5.77
C ALA A 304 5.92 23.32 7.03
N ALA A 305 6.19 22.11 7.53
CA ALA A 305 7.06 21.89 8.67
C ALA A 305 8.52 22.31 8.39
N ALA A 306 9.05 22.00 7.21
CA ALA A 306 10.40 22.40 6.83
C ALA A 306 10.53 23.93 6.76
N VAL A 307 9.56 24.61 6.14
CA VAL A 307 9.53 26.07 6.04
C VAL A 307 9.40 26.72 7.42
N SER A 308 8.46 26.27 8.25
CA SER A 308 8.22 26.84 9.58
C SER A 308 9.42 26.69 10.53
N GLN A 309 10.18 25.61 10.39
CA GLN A 309 11.39 25.35 11.17
C GLN A 309 12.65 25.97 10.55
N GLY A 310 12.55 26.63 9.39
CA GLY A 310 13.71 27.19 8.68
C GLY A 310 14.72 26.14 8.21
N LEU A 311 14.28 24.90 8.01
CA LEU A 311 15.14 23.79 7.60
C LEU A 311 15.58 23.95 6.14
N ARG A 312 16.84 23.67 5.88
CA ARG A 312 17.35 23.49 4.52
C ARG A 312 17.47 22.02 4.21
N LEU A 313 17.00 21.62 3.01
CA LEU A 313 17.04 20.24 2.54
C LEU A 313 17.97 20.11 1.32
N PRO A 314 19.27 20.38 1.46
CA PRO A 314 20.18 20.61 0.33
C PRO A 314 20.42 19.35 -0.53
N ARG A 315 20.19 18.17 0.04
CA ARG A 315 20.32 16.91 -0.68
C ARG A 315 19.01 16.46 -1.34
N LEU A 316 17.86 16.98 -0.89
CA LEU A 316 16.57 16.63 -1.48
C LEU A 316 16.47 17.25 -2.88
N ARG A 317 16.38 16.40 -3.90
CA ARG A 317 16.33 16.80 -5.30
C ARG A 317 15.10 16.32 -6.04
N GLN A 318 14.33 15.42 -5.43
CA GLN A 318 13.12 14.85 -6.02
C GLN A 318 11.98 14.81 -5.01
N VAL A 319 10.84 15.37 -5.39
CA VAL A 319 9.58 15.26 -4.66
C VAL A 319 8.52 14.71 -5.62
N ILE A 320 7.88 13.63 -5.23
CA ILE A 320 6.94 12.89 -6.05
C ILE A 320 5.62 12.77 -5.33
N ALA A 321 4.57 13.28 -5.94
CA ALA A 321 3.21 13.18 -5.43
C ALA A 321 2.41 12.14 -6.23
N GLY A 322 1.66 11.31 -5.51
CA GLY A 322 0.79 10.31 -6.12
C GLY A 322 -0.32 9.88 -5.19
N ALA A 323 -1.03 8.82 -5.55
CA ALA A 323 -2.18 8.23 -4.85
C ALA A 323 -3.49 9.04 -4.93
N THR A 324 -3.45 10.33 -5.18
CA THR A 324 -4.62 11.20 -5.40
C THR A 324 -4.23 12.38 -6.29
N THR A 325 -5.19 13.25 -6.62
CA THR A 325 -4.96 14.49 -7.38
C THR A 325 -3.92 15.36 -6.69
N VAL A 326 -3.02 15.96 -7.45
CA VAL A 326 -1.97 16.86 -6.94
C VAL A 326 -2.51 18.29 -6.94
N PRO A 327 -2.67 18.95 -5.78
CA PRO A 327 -3.12 20.34 -5.73
C PRO A 327 -2.06 21.31 -6.28
N SER A 328 -2.49 22.33 -7.00
CA SER A 328 -1.58 23.38 -7.48
C SER A 328 -0.88 24.12 -6.33
N SER A 329 -1.54 24.25 -5.19
CA SER A 329 -0.96 24.82 -3.96
C SER A 329 0.26 24.04 -3.47
N LEU A 330 0.24 22.71 -3.53
CA LEU A 330 1.38 21.88 -3.16
C LEU A 330 2.54 22.08 -4.14
N ILE A 331 2.27 22.16 -5.44
CA ILE A 331 3.31 22.39 -6.45
C ILE A 331 4.02 23.72 -6.17
N GLU A 332 3.25 24.76 -5.89
CA GLU A 332 3.81 26.08 -5.55
C GLU A 332 4.59 26.05 -4.23
N ALA A 333 4.08 25.39 -3.20
CA ALA A 333 4.74 25.24 -1.91
C ALA A 333 6.10 24.51 -2.04
N VAL A 334 6.16 23.42 -2.81
CA VAL A 334 7.41 22.68 -3.07
C VAL A 334 8.39 23.55 -3.85
N ARG A 335 7.92 24.27 -4.87
CA ARG A 335 8.75 25.13 -5.70
C ARG A 335 9.32 26.31 -4.88
N SER A 336 8.47 27.05 -4.18
CA SER A 336 8.87 28.25 -3.44
C SER A 336 9.62 27.91 -2.15
N GLY A 337 9.22 26.87 -1.43
CA GLY A 337 9.82 26.45 -0.16
C GLY A 337 11.10 25.63 -0.31
N LEU A 338 11.19 24.78 -1.33
CA LEU A 338 12.30 23.84 -1.51
C LEU A 338 13.12 24.05 -2.79
N GLY A 339 12.64 24.86 -3.74
CA GLY A 339 13.31 25.08 -5.03
C GLY A 339 13.27 23.86 -5.96
N ILE A 340 12.34 22.93 -5.76
CA ILE A 340 12.24 21.66 -6.47
C ILE A 340 10.98 21.65 -7.36
N THR A 341 11.07 21.10 -8.57
CA THR A 341 9.89 20.79 -9.39
C THR A 341 9.25 19.49 -8.90
N LEU A 342 8.02 19.59 -8.40
CA LEU A 342 7.25 18.44 -7.99
C LEU A 342 6.83 17.62 -9.22
N ARG A 343 6.96 16.29 -9.13
CA ARG A 343 6.49 15.35 -10.16
C ARG A 343 5.21 14.66 -9.71
N GLY A 344 4.25 14.55 -10.60
CA GLY A 344 3.08 13.70 -10.41
C GLY A 344 3.39 12.27 -10.84
N ALA A 345 2.82 11.31 -10.12
CA ALA A 345 2.88 9.90 -10.48
C ALA A 345 1.54 9.23 -10.22
N TRP A 346 1.21 8.22 -11.03
CA TRP A 346 0.03 7.39 -10.82
C TRP A 346 0.42 5.94 -10.65
N GLY A 347 -0.29 5.29 -9.79
CA GLY A 347 -0.26 3.87 -9.54
C GLY A 347 -1.41 3.50 -8.60
N MET A 348 -1.67 2.23 -8.49
CA MET A 348 -2.66 1.68 -7.56
C MET A 348 -2.12 0.37 -6.99
N THR A 349 -2.81 -0.21 -6.03
CA THR A 349 -2.33 -1.47 -5.44
C THR A 349 -2.15 -2.55 -6.50
N GLU A 350 -3.00 -2.58 -7.52
CA GLU A 350 -2.93 -3.53 -8.62
C GLU A 350 -1.87 -3.19 -9.68
N VAL A 351 -1.30 -1.97 -9.61
CA VAL A 351 -0.31 -1.48 -10.61
C VAL A 351 0.81 -0.75 -9.86
N THR A 352 1.96 -1.37 -9.77
CA THR A 352 3.07 -0.98 -8.89
C THR A 352 3.87 0.26 -9.37
N GLY A 353 3.17 1.31 -9.81
CA GLY A 353 3.76 2.56 -10.29
C GLY A 353 4.08 2.52 -11.78
N ALA A 354 3.46 3.42 -12.55
CA ALA A 354 3.41 3.19 -13.97
C ALA A 354 3.44 4.44 -14.84
N THR A 355 3.09 5.61 -14.32
CA THR A 355 3.18 6.86 -15.04
C THR A 355 3.90 7.91 -14.21
N ALA A 356 4.47 8.90 -14.85
CA ALA A 356 5.02 10.07 -14.19
C ALA A 356 5.05 11.28 -15.12
N THR A 357 4.91 12.48 -14.54
CA THR A 357 5.25 13.72 -15.21
C THR A 357 6.77 13.89 -15.24
N SER A 358 7.28 14.56 -16.25
CA SER A 358 8.71 14.87 -16.39
C SER A 358 9.00 16.27 -15.82
N ALA A 359 10.07 16.42 -15.05
CA ALA A 359 10.49 17.72 -14.56
C ALA A 359 11.16 18.57 -15.66
N ASP A 360 11.70 17.92 -16.69
CA ASP A 360 12.48 18.57 -17.74
C ASP A 360 11.64 18.88 -18.98
N GLU A 361 10.60 18.07 -19.24
CA GLU A 361 9.80 18.17 -20.47
C GLU A 361 8.42 18.79 -20.27
N ASP A 362 7.88 18.72 -19.06
CA ASP A 362 6.54 19.20 -18.75
C ASP A 362 6.58 20.57 -18.08
N PRO A 363 5.52 21.40 -18.22
CA PRO A 363 5.38 22.63 -17.45
C PRO A 363 5.49 22.38 -15.95
N PRO A 364 6.00 23.33 -15.17
CA PRO A 364 6.22 23.15 -13.72
C PRO A 364 4.95 22.80 -12.90
N ASP A 365 3.78 23.17 -13.41
CA ASP A 365 2.46 22.91 -12.81
C ASP A 365 1.75 21.68 -13.39
N TRP A 366 2.39 20.96 -14.32
CA TRP A 366 1.75 19.87 -15.08
C TRP A 366 1.25 18.72 -14.20
N ALA A 367 1.88 18.50 -13.07
CA ALA A 367 1.44 17.47 -12.10
C ALA A 367 0.01 17.69 -11.55
N ALA A 368 -0.53 18.92 -11.60
CA ALA A 368 -1.93 19.18 -11.25
C ALA A 368 -2.91 18.80 -12.37
N HIS A 369 -2.43 18.66 -13.59
CA HIS A 369 -3.26 18.49 -14.79
C HIS A 369 -3.11 17.11 -15.43
N SER A 370 -2.10 16.34 -15.04
CA SER A 370 -1.79 15.04 -15.64
C SER A 370 -1.16 14.09 -14.64
N ILE A 371 -1.46 12.81 -14.79
CA ILE A 371 -0.72 11.73 -14.12
C ILE A 371 0.57 11.37 -14.86
N GLY A 372 0.87 12.06 -15.95
CA GLY A 372 2.05 11.86 -16.77
C GLY A 372 1.91 10.79 -17.85
N ARG A 373 3.04 10.47 -18.47
CA ARG A 373 3.13 9.49 -19.53
C ARG A 373 3.34 8.09 -18.97
N PRO A 374 2.79 7.04 -19.64
CA PRO A 374 3.09 5.68 -19.26
C PRO A 374 4.57 5.35 -19.51
N HIS A 375 5.18 4.63 -18.58
CA HIS A 375 6.49 4.01 -18.80
C HIS A 375 6.36 2.83 -19.78
N PRO A 376 7.42 2.44 -20.51
CA PRO A 376 7.40 1.25 -21.36
C PRO A 376 6.95 -0.07 -20.73
N ALA A 377 6.88 -0.14 -19.38
CA ALA A 377 6.33 -1.27 -18.64
C ALA A 377 4.80 -1.32 -18.61
N LEU A 378 4.11 -0.26 -19.08
CA LEU A 378 2.65 -0.14 -19.02
C LEU A 378 2.07 0.40 -20.33
N ASP A 379 1.07 -0.31 -20.85
CA ASP A 379 0.16 0.19 -21.88
C ASP A 379 -1.08 0.77 -21.20
N ILE A 380 -1.61 1.89 -21.69
CA ILE A 380 -2.88 2.50 -21.27
C ILE A 380 -3.83 2.52 -22.46
N ASP A 381 -5.07 2.10 -22.22
CA ASP A 381 -6.17 2.15 -23.18
C ASP A 381 -7.33 2.96 -22.61
N LEU A 382 -7.80 3.95 -23.37
CA LEU A 382 -8.93 4.80 -23.02
C LEU A 382 -10.16 4.35 -23.81
N ARG A 383 -11.06 3.59 -23.19
CA ARG A 383 -12.25 3.02 -23.84
C ARG A 383 -13.50 3.83 -23.57
N SER A 384 -14.19 4.22 -24.65
CA SER A 384 -15.47 4.90 -24.62
C SER A 384 -16.32 4.46 -25.81
N ASP A 385 -17.64 4.49 -25.65
CA ASP A 385 -18.60 4.22 -26.72
C ASP A 385 -18.84 5.46 -27.62
N GLY A 386 -18.20 6.60 -27.32
CA GLY A 386 -18.35 7.86 -28.04
C GLY A 386 -17.08 8.69 -28.05
N GLU A 387 -17.20 9.94 -28.51
CA GLU A 387 -16.09 10.90 -28.52
C GLU A 387 -15.64 11.21 -27.10
N ILE A 388 -14.33 11.01 -26.84
CA ILE A 388 -13.75 11.20 -25.51
C ILE A 388 -13.58 12.70 -25.22
N SER A 389 -14.16 13.15 -24.14
CA SER A 389 -14.07 14.53 -23.64
C SER A 389 -14.18 14.56 -22.11
N GLU A 390 -13.95 15.69 -21.48
CA GLU A 390 -14.16 15.85 -20.04
C GLU A 390 -15.62 15.58 -19.61
N ARG A 391 -16.58 15.82 -20.49
CA ARG A 391 -18.00 15.51 -20.26
C ARG A 391 -18.34 14.04 -20.51
N HIS A 392 -17.54 13.35 -21.34
CA HIS A 392 -17.69 11.96 -21.69
C HIS A 392 -16.31 11.27 -21.57
N PRO A 393 -15.76 11.18 -20.34
CA PRO A 393 -14.44 10.58 -20.14
C PRO A 393 -14.46 9.09 -20.42
N ALA A 394 -13.34 8.59 -20.90
CA ALA A 394 -13.15 7.18 -21.16
C ALA A 394 -12.85 6.41 -19.86
N ARG A 395 -13.16 5.12 -19.84
CA ARG A 395 -12.63 4.19 -18.83
C ARG A 395 -11.15 3.94 -19.12
N MET A 396 -10.33 4.07 -18.09
CA MET A 396 -8.90 3.79 -18.20
C MET A 396 -8.62 2.34 -17.88
N LEU A 397 -8.13 1.60 -18.88
CA LEU A 397 -7.65 0.24 -18.73
C LEU A 397 -6.12 0.24 -18.87
N VAL A 398 -5.48 -0.72 -18.22
CA VAL A 398 -4.02 -0.84 -18.22
C VAL A 398 -3.59 -2.28 -18.44
N ARG A 399 -2.43 -2.47 -19.08
CA ARG A 399 -1.79 -3.77 -19.27
C ARG A 399 -0.28 -3.61 -19.25
N GLY A 400 0.42 -4.52 -18.60
CA GLY A 400 1.88 -4.43 -18.60
C GLY A 400 2.59 -5.21 -17.51
N ALA A 401 3.91 -5.05 -17.50
CA ALA A 401 4.82 -5.79 -16.62
C ALA A 401 4.66 -5.45 -15.13
N CYS A 402 4.10 -4.29 -14.79
CA CYS A 402 3.85 -3.83 -13.43
C CYS A 402 2.42 -4.08 -12.93
N VAL A 403 1.56 -4.72 -13.74
CA VAL A 403 0.19 -5.09 -13.35
C VAL A 403 0.21 -6.40 -12.55
N CYS A 404 -0.61 -6.50 -11.51
CA CYS A 404 -0.71 -7.71 -10.67
C CYS A 404 -1.05 -8.95 -11.50
N LEU A 405 -0.65 -10.12 -11.00
CA LEU A 405 -0.95 -11.38 -11.68
C LEU A 405 -2.43 -11.76 -11.56
N ALA A 406 -3.01 -11.52 -10.39
CA ALA A 406 -4.39 -11.89 -10.11
C ALA A 406 -4.98 -11.05 -8.98
N THR A 407 -6.28 -11.16 -8.82
CA THR A 407 -7.02 -10.62 -7.66
C THR A 407 -7.93 -11.70 -7.09
N MET A 408 -8.14 -11.69 -5.78
CA MET A 408 -9.17 -12.47 -5.13
C MET A 408 -10.33 -11.57 -4.73
N GLY A 409 -11.51 -11.91 -5.24
CA GLY A 409 -12.75 -11.19 -4.96
C GLY A 409 -13.15 -11.27 -3.49
N ARG A 410 -14.19 -10.53 -3.14
CA ARG A 410 -14.69 -10.38 -1.76
C ARG A 410 -15.54 -11.55 -1.30
N ASP A 411 -16.23 -12.18 -2.20
CA ASP A 411 -17.32 -13.13 -1.95
C ASP A 411 -16.84 -14.59 -1.98
N GLY A 412 -15.53 -14.83 -1.87
CA GLY A 412 -14.98 -16.16 -2.09
C GLY A 412 -15.06 -16.60 -3.56
N ALA A 413 -15.37 -15.68 -4.47
CA ALA A 413 -15.59 -15.92 -5.91
C ALA A 413 -14.34 -16.37 -6.67
N GLY A 414 -13.35 -16.93 -5.97
CA GLY A 414 -12.16 -17.49 -6.59
C GLY A 414 -11.10 -16.44 -6.96
N VAL A 415 -10.06 -16.93 -7.61
CA VAL A 415 -8.93 -16.13 -8.11
C VAL A 415 -9.23 -15.70 -9.53
N ARG A 416 -9.19 -14.39 -9.78
CA ARG A 416 -9.28 -13.83 -11.13
C ARG A 416 -7.88 -13.53 -11.63
N ILE A 417 -7.37 -14.35 -12.51
CA ILE A 417 -6.09 -14.13 -13.19
C ILE A 417 -6.28 -13.03 -14.24
N VAL A 418 -5.46 -11.98 -14.16
CA VAL A 418 -5.60 -10.80 -15.03
C VAL A 418 -5.39 -11.17 -16.50
N ALA A 419 -4.39 -12.01 -16.78
CA ALA A 419 -4.05 -12.41 -18.14
C ALA A 419 -5.15 -13.23 -18.85
N ASP A 420 -6.09 -13.83 -18.10
CA ASP A 420 -7.17 -14.66 -18.65
C ASP A 420 -8.40 -13.83 -19.05
N HIS A 421 -8.38 -12.54 -18.82
CA HIS A 421 -9.51 -11.65 -19.09
C HIS A 421 -9.08 -10.47 -19.97
N ASP A 422 -9.89 -10.15 -20.97
CA ASP A 422 -9.75 -8.98 -21.83
C ASP A 422 -8.31 -8.78 -22.35
N ASP A 423 -7.69 -9.87 -22.83
CA ASP A 423 -6.31 -9.91 -23.32
C ASP A 423 -5.27 -9.33 -22.31
N GLY A 424 -5.55 -9.46 -21.02
CA GLY A 424 -4.72 -8.95 -19.94
C GLY A 424 -4.92 -7.47 -19.60
N TRP A 425 -5.93 -6.83 -20.18
CA TRP A 425 -6.32 -5.48 -19.78
C TRP A 425 -7.01 -5.48 -18.42
N TYR A 426 -6.52 -4.65 -17.54
CA TYR A 426 -7.07 -4.44 -16.21
C TYR A 426 -7.81 -3.11 -16.16
N ASP A 427 -9.10 -3.14 -15.82
CA ASP A 427 -9.90 -1.96 -15.61
C ASP A 427 -9.55 -1.31 -14.26
N THR A 428 -8.99 -0.12 -14.30
CA THR A 428 -8.56 0.63 -13.10
C THR A 428 -9.73 1.18 -12.30
N GLY A 429 -10.90 1.32 -12.93
CA GLY A 429 -12.05 2.04 -12.40
C GLY A 429 -11.88 3.57 -12.45
N ASP A 430 -10.80 4.08 -13.00
CA ASP A 430 -10.60 5.51 -13.21
C ASP A 430 -11.22 5.95 -14.55
N LEU A 431 -11.75 7.17 -14.57
CA LEU A 431 -12.23 7.87 -15.76
C LEU A 431 -11.18 8.89 -16.19
N ALA A 432 -10.83 8.91 -17.46
CA ALA A 432 -9.71 9.67 -17.94
C ALA A 432 -9.91 10.25 -19.36
N VAL A 433 -9.10 11.24 -19.68
CA VAL A 433 -8.94 11.82 -21.02
C VAL A 433 -7.46 11.92 -21.35
N ALA A 434 -7.11 12.00 -22.64
CA ALA A 434 -5.75 12.34 -23.05
C ALA A 434 -5.38 13.75 -22.55
N ASP A 435 -4.15 13.93 -22.07
CA ASP A 435 -3.67 15.22 -21.55
C ASP A 435 -3.13 16.17 -22.62
N GLY A 436 -3.09 15.72 -23.87
CA GLY A 436 -2.57 16.49 -25.01
C GLY A 436 -1.05 16.47 -25.16
N ARG A 437 -0.31 15.78 -24.27
CA ARG A 437 1.16 15.66 -24.29
C ARG A 437 1.65 14.21 -24.27
N GLY A 438 0.79 13.27 -24.65
CA GLY A 438 1.09 11.83 -24.67
C GLY A 438 0.90 11.13 -23.35
N GLY A 439 0.37 11.81 -22.36
CA GLY A 439 -0.03 11.29 -21.05
C GLY A 439 -1.54 11.30 -20.88
N VAL A 440 -1.96 11.14 -19.63
CA VAL A 440 -3.36 10.97 -19.25
C VAL A 440 -3.72 11.92 -18.11
N ARG A 441 -4.92 12.50 -18.19
CA ARG A 441 -5.55 13.25 -17.11
C ARG A 441 -6.73 12.48 -16.55
N LEU A 442 -6.72 12.26 -15.24
CA LEU A 442 -7.87 11.68 -14.55
C LEU A 442 -8.97 12.73 -14.39
N VAL A 443 -10.20 12.31 -14.64
CA VAL A 443 -11.41 13.15 -14.51
C VAL A 443 -12.25 12.73 -13.30
N GLY A 444 -12.11 11.46 -12.85
CA GLY A 444 -12.83 10.93 -11.70
C GLY A 444 -12.70 9.42 -11.55
N ARG A 445 -13.53 8.84 -10.72
CA ARG A 445 -13.69 7.39 -10.62
C ARG A 445 -15.08 6.95 -10.99
N ALA A 446 -15.16 5.79 -11.62
CA ALA A 446 -16.45 5.14 -11.93
C ALA A 446 -17.21 4.71 -10.67
N ALA A 447 -16.50 4.47 -9.56
CA ALA A 447 -17.08 4.18 -8.26
C ALA A 447 -16.74 5.30 -7.26
N ASP A 448 -17.72 5.71 -6.47
CA ASP A 448 -17.55 6.75 -5.45
C ASP A 448 -16.53 6.33 -4.39
N ARG A 449 -15.36 6.91 -4.44
CA ARG A 449 -14.29 6.66 -3.48
C ARG A 449 -14.50 7.54 -2.24
N ILE A 450 -14.40 6.94 -1.05
CA ILE A 450 -14.30 7.64 0.22
C ILE A 450 -12.94 7.34 0.84
N GLY A 451 -12.32 8.34 1.43
CA GLY A 451 -10.97 8.24 1.99
C GLY A 451 -9.88 8.57 0.97
N GLY A 452 -8.84 9.25 1.42
CA GLY A 452 -7.69 9.64 0.60
C GLY A 452 -6.79 8.45 0.26
N VAL A 453 -5.63 8.36 0.92
CA VAL A 453 -4.64 7.27 0.73
C VAL A 453 -5.24 5.90 1.09
N PHE A 454 -6.08 5.84 2.12
CA PHE A 454 -6.72 4.62 2.60
C PHE A 454 -8.22 4.68 2.29
N MET A 455 -8.65 3.88 1.32
CA MET A 455 -10.06 3.80 0.97
C MET A 455 -10.89 3.21 2.12
N ILE A 456 -12.04 3.84 2.38
CA ILE A 456 -13.05 3.33 3.30
C ILE A 456 -13.98 2.40 2.51
N PRO A 457 -14.24 1.16 2.97
CA PRO A 457 -15.16 0.23 2.33
C PRO A 457 -16.61 0.64 2.61
N ALA A 458 -17.12 1.61 1.85
CA ALA A 458 -18.42 2.21 2.10
C ALA A 458 -19.54 1.17 2.25
N ALA A 459 -19.57 0.15 1.41
CA ALA A 459 -20.62 -0.87 1.46
C ALA A 459 -20.58 -1.72 2.73
N ASP A 460 -19.39 -2.04 3.24
CA ASP A 460 -19.25 -2.81 4.48
C ASP A 460 -19.69 -1.99 5.70
N VAL A 461 -19.32 -0.72 5.72
CA VAL A 461 -19.76 0.21 6.78
C VAL A 461 -21.27 0.42 6.72
N GLU A 462 -21.83 0.62 5.53
CA GLU A 462 -23.29 0.74 5.34
C GLU A 462 -24.03 -0.51 5.79
N ASP A 463 -23.51 -1.69 5.48
CA ASP A 463 -24.10 -2.95 5.91
C ASP A 463 -24.03 -3.13 7.44
N ALA A 464 -22.91 -2.74 8.06
CA ALA A 464 -22.80 -2.70 9.52
C ALA A 464 -23.77 -1.72 10.16
N LEU A 465 -23.92 -0.51 9.58
CA LEU A 465 -24.88 0.48 10.06
C LEU A 465 -26.33 -0.01 9.96
N ARG A 466 -26.73 -0.66 8.86
CA ARG A 466 -28.09 -1.21 8.70
C ARG A 466 -28.42 -2.33 9.68
N ARG A 467 -27.43 -2.94 10.32
CA ARG A 467 -27.63 -3.93 11.39
C ARG A 467 -27.84 -3.29 12.77
N HIS A 468 -27.63 -1.99 12.89
CA HIS A 468 -27.94 -1.27 14.13
C HIS A 468 -29.44 -1.28 14.38
N PRO A 469 -29.92 -1.58 15.61
CA PRO A 469 -31.36 -1.75 15.89
C PRO A 469 -32.20 -0.53 15.54
N ASP A 470 -31.64 0.66 15.66
CA ASP A 470 -32.37 1.92 15.44
C ASP A 470 -32.18 2.51 14.04
N ILE A 471 -31.34 1.92 13.18
CA ILE A 471 -31.09 2.40 11.81
C ILE A 471 -31.94 1.63 10.81
N VAL A 472 -32.83 2.34 10.12
CA VAL A 472 -33.68 1.78 9.08
C VAL A 472 -32.97 1.69 7.72
N ASP A 473 -32.20 2.72 7.38
CA ASP A 473 -31.40 2.76 6.13
C ASP A 473 -30.16 3.64 6.32
N ALA A 474 -29.09 3.32 5.58
CA ALA A 474 -27.83 4.00 5.72
C ALA A 474 -27.11 4.16 4.38
N ALA A 475 -26.48 5.30 4.19
CA ALA A 475 -25.51 5.56 3.13
C ALA A 475 -24.25 6.18 3.72
N LEU A 476 -23.09 5.73 3.26
CA LEU A 476 -21.83 6.35 3.59
C LEU A 476 -21.34 7.15 2.39
N VAL A 477 -21.08 8.43 2.59
CA VAL A 477 -20.59 9.34 1.54
C VAL A 477 -19.35 10.08 2.00
N GLY A 478 -18.46 10.38 1.05
CA GLY A 478 -17.30 11.21 1.32
C GLY A 478 -17.69 12.68 1.47
N TYR A 479 -17.00 13.38 2.36
CA TYR A 479 -17.08 14.83 2.53
C TYR A 479 -15.70 15.41 2.84
N GLY A 480 -15.60 16.73 2.86
CA GLY A 480 -14.32 17.44 2.97
C GLY A 480 -13.58 17.53 1.64
N PRO A 481 -12.40 18.16 1.62
CA PRO A 481 -11.55 18.19 0.43
C PRO A 481 -11.31 16.76 -0.07
N GLU A 482 -11.58 16.48 -1.33
CA GLU A 482 -11.32 15.17 -1.96
C GLU A 482 -12.07 13.95 -1.39
N ASN A 483 -13.19 14.14 -0.66
CA ASN A 483 -13.95 13.06 0.00
C ASN A 483 -13.09 12.23 0.99
N GLU A 484 -12.17 12.84 1.69
CA GLU A 484 -11.25 12.15 2.60
C GLU A 484 -11.95 11.57 3.83
N LEU A 485 -13.01 12.20 4.28
CA LEU A 485 -13.74 11.81 5.49
C LEU A 485 -15.06 11.15 5.14
N ALA A 486 -15.48 10.21 5.99
CA ALA A 486 -16.76 9.53 5.86
C ALA A 486 -17.85 10.23 6.66
N CYS A 487 -18.98 10.53 6.00
CA CYS A 487 -20.23 10.90 6.63
C CYS A 487 -21.22 9.75 6.52
N ALA A 488 -21.78 9.31 7.65
CA ALA A 488 -22.94 8.44 7.66
C ALA A 488 -24.21 9.29 7.52
N VAL A 489 -24.97 9.08 6.46
CA VAL A 489 -26.32 9.64 6.28
C VAL A 489 -27.29 8.52 6.56
N VAL A 490 -28.07 8.63 7.63
CA VAL A 490 -28.93 7.53 8.12
C VAL A 490 -30.37 7.94 8.27
N VAL A 491 -31.27 6.98 8.05
CA VAL A 491 -32.67 7.04 8.42
C VAL A 491 -32.81 6.27 9.73
N SER A 492 -33.23 6.93 10.78
CA SER A 492 -33.42 6.34 12.11
C SER A 492 -34.81 6.57 12.65
N GLY A 493 -35.33 5.58 13.37
CA GLY A 493 -36.59 5.70 14.10
C GLY A 493 -36.45 6.43 15.43
N GLU A 494 -35.22 6.54 15.95
CA GLU A 494 -34.89 7.18 17.23
C GLU A 494 -33.71 8.16 17.04
N PRO A 495 -33.59 9.16 17.94
CA PRO A 495 -32.45 10.07 17.92
C PRO A 495 -31.11 9.33 18.10
N LEU A 496 -30.20 9.45 17.14
CA LEU A 496 -28.88 8.88 17.18
C LEU A 496 -27.80 9.96 17.25
N THR A 497 -26.73 9.67 17.94
CA THR A 497 -25.51 10.51 17.95
C THR A 497 -24.35 9.81 17.25
N LEU A 498 -23.41 10.61 16.75
CA LEU A 498 -22.19 10.06 16.16
C LEU A 498 -21.43 9.17 17.15
N ALA A 499 -21.41 9.54 18.43
CA ALA A 499 -20.76 8.77 19.48
C ALA A 499 -21.39 7.37 19.64
N ALA A 500 -22.72 7.28 19.68
CA ALA A 500 -23.44 6.01 19.79
C ALA A 500 -23.22 5.13 18.56
N VAL A 501 -23.24 5.70 17.37
CA VAL A 501 -22.93 4.97 16.13
C VAL A 501 -21.50 4.40 16.15
N ARG A 502 -20.52 5.20 16.59
CA ARG A 502 -19.13 4.76 16.68
C ARG A 502 -18.94 3.68 17.75
N GLU A 503 -19.57 3.83 18.93
CA GLU A 503 -19.56 2.83 19.98
C GLU A 503 -20.12 1.48 19.50
N TYR A 504 -21.20 1.51 18.71
CA TYR A 504 -21.74 0.31 18.07
C TYR A 504 -20.74 -0.33 17.11
N LEU A 505 -20.09 0.46 16.25
CA LEU A 505 -19.09 -0.02 15.30
C LEU A 505 -17.83 -0.53 16.01
N ASP A 506 -17.43 0.09 17.12
CA ASP A 506 -16.37 -0.41 18.01
C ASP A 506 -16.72 -1.77 18.63
N GLY A 507 -17.98 -1.94 19.05
CA GLY A 507 -18.52 -3.23 19.50
C GLY A 507 -18.41 -4.33 18.44
N LEU A 508 -18.50 -3.98 17.16
CA LEU A 508 -18.23 -4.87 16.04
C LEU A 508 -16.74 -5.02 15.72
N LYS A 509 -15.86 -4.38 16.51
CA LYS A 509 -14.39 -4.34 16.31
C LYS A 509 -13.98 -3.79 14.93
N MET A 510 -14.80 -2.89 14.37
CA MET A 510 -14.51 -2.25 13.09
C MET A 510 -13.29 -1.33 13.21
N THR A 511 -12.46 -1.32 12.18
CA THR A 511 -11.30 -0.43 12.08
C THR A 511 -11.73 1.05 12.24
N ASP A 512 -11.10 1.80 13.15
CA ASP A 512 -11.45 3.20 13.47
C ASP A 512 -11.44 4.11 12.24
N TRP A 513 -10.49 3.88 11.32
CA TRP A 513 -10.40 4.62 10.05
C TRP A 513 -11.63 4.44 9.15
N TYR A 514 -12.34 3.32 9.23
CA TYR A 514 -13.54 3.06 8.43
C TYR A 514 -14.79 3.74 9.01
N GLN A 515 -14.75 4.12 10.28
CA GLN A 515 -15.90 4.65 10.97
C GLN A 515 -16.19 6.10 10.55
N PRO A 516 -17.46 6.50 10.49
CA PRO A 516 -17.84 7.85 10.12
C PRO A 516 -17.30 8.88 11.10
N ARG A 517 -16.92 10.04 10.56
CA ARG A 517 -16.51 11.23 11.32
C ARG A 517 -17.62 12.26 11.42
N ARG A 518 -18.72 12.06 10.68
CA ARG A 518 -19.91 12.89 10.67
C ARG A 518 -21.13 11.99 10.59
N LEU A 519 -22.24 12.42 11.21
CA LEU A 519 -23.54 11.76 11.16
C LEU A 519 -24.60 12.78 10.76
N GLU A 520 -25.38 12.44 9.75
CA GLU A 520 -26.56 13.20 9.35
C GLU A 520 -27.79 12.30 9.44
N LEU A 521 -28.85 12.83 10.07
CA LEU A 521 -30.13 12.16 10.17
C LEU A 521 -31.10 12.74 9.12
N VAL A 522 -31.71 11.87 8.32
CA VAL A 522 -32.64 12.23 7.26
C VAL A 522 -33.93 11.42 7.37
N GLU A 523 -35.03 11.95 6.92
CA GLU A 523 -36.31 11.22 6.88
C GLU A 523 -36.28 10.08 5.85
N ARG A 524 -35.55 10.26 4.76
CA ARG A 524 -35.35 9.26 3.70
C ARG A 524 -34.07 9.52 2.92
N LEU A 525 -33.45 8.47 2.42
CA LEU A 525 -32.31 8.59 1.49
C LEU A 525 -32.82 8.90 0.07
N PRO A 526 -32.22 9.87 -0.63
CA PRO A 526 -32.53 10.11 -2.03
C PRO A 526 -32.10 8.92 -2.89
N ARG A 527 -32.98 8.56 -3.85
CA ARG A 527 -32.71 7.42 -4.75
C ARG A 527 -32.92 7.85 -6.20
N ASN A 528 -32.08 7.32 -7.09
CA ASN A 528 -32.22 7.51 -8.53
C ASN A 528 -33.37 6.64 -9.09
N ALA A 529 -33.65 6.79 -10.40
CA ALA A 529 -34.74 6.07 -11.09
C ALA A 529 -34.58 4.52 -11.04
N SER A 530 -33.38 3.98 -10.80
CA SER A 530 -33.12 2.55 -10.62
C SER A 530 -33.22 2.08 -9.17
N GLY A 531 -33.64 2.95 -8.24
CA GLY A 531 -33.79 2.64 -6.81
C GLY A 531 -32.49 2.68 -6.01
N LYS A 532 -31.35 3.01 -6.61
CA LYS A 532 -30.06 3.15 -5.93
C LYS A 532 -29.98 4.51 -5.23
N VAL A 533 -29.34 4.53 -4.04
CA VAL A 533 -29.07 5.78 -3.33
C VAL A 533 -28.26 6.74 -4.21
N ASP A 534 -28.74 7.98 -4.31
CA ASP A 534 -28.05 9.06 -5.02
C ASP A 534 -26.96 9.66 -4.15
N LYS A 535 -25.80 9.01 -4.12
CA LYS A 535 -24.63 9.48 -3.35
C LYS A 535 -24.07 10.79 -3.90
N HIS A 536 -24.25 11.07 -5.18
CA HIS A 536 -23.81 12.34 -5.76
C HIS A 536 -24.64 13.51 -5.22
N GLY A 537 -25.97 13.37 -5.20
CA GLY A 537 -26.87 14.34 -4.59
C GLY A 537 -26.59 14.54 -3.10
N LEU A 538 -26.32 13.45 -2.36
CA LEU A 538 -25.96 13.55 -0.94
C LEU A 538 -24.66 14.33 -0.70
N ARG A 539 -23.64 14.14 -1.52
CA ARG A 539 -22.39 14.91 -1.42
C ARG A 539 -22.60 16.40 -1.70
N ALA A 540 -23.35 16.70 -2.76
CA ALA A 540 -23.67 18.08 -3.08
C ALA A 540 -24.46 18.76 -1.94
N TRP A 541 -25.37 18.04 -1.32
CA TRP A 541 -26.12 18.52 -0.16
C TRP A 541 -25.22 18.76 1.07
N LEU A 542 -24.32 17.86 1.40
CA LEU A 542 -23.36 18.03 2.49
C LEU A 542 -22.44 19.24 2.25
N ALA A 543 -21.93 19.40 1.03
CA ALA A 543 -21.08 20.53 0.66
C ALA A 543 -21.80 21.88 0.74
N ALA A 544 -23.10 21.93 0.44
CA ALA A 544 -23.92 23.14 0.59
C ALA A 544 -24.17 23.50 2.07
N GLY A 545 -24.31 22.50 2.94
CA GLY A 545 -24.47 22.69 4.38
C GLY A 545 -23.21 23.19 5.11
N ASP A 546 -22.02 22.93 4.56
CA ASP A 546 -20.75 23.39 5.13
C ASP A 546 -20.39 24.85 4.77
N GLN A 547 -21.20 25.52 3.92
CA GLN A 547 -21.00 26.91 3.49
C GLN A 547 -21.93 27.91 4.23
N GLY A 548 -22.73 27.43 5.21
CA GLY A 548 -23.70 28.22 5.96
C GLY A 548 -23.27 28.57 7.37
#